data_23001fff29f0f0f720569f16f49d2aa3
#
_entry.id   23001fff29f0f0f720569f16f49d2aa3
#
_cell.length_a   1.000
_cell.length_b   1.000
_cell.length_c   1.000
_cell.angle_alpha   90.00
_cell.angle_beta   90.00
_cell.angle_gamma   90.00
#
_symmetry.space_group_name_H-M   'P 1'
#
loop_
_entity.id
_entity.type
_entity.pdbx_description
1 polymer ?
#
loop_
_entity_poly.entity_id
_entity_poly.type
_entity_poly.pdbx_seq_one_letter_code
_entity_poly.pdbx_strand_id
1 'polypeptide(L)'
;MRRLIRSALFVPASRPRAVEKAAHVGADLLILDLEDAVGPEEKEEARECVAEALEIWASSGAIRAVRVNALATPWGAADMREAARADAVVLPKVDQVGDLHEARTALSAHGTSIPVWAMVETPLALMNLGGIAGATGTGLAGLIAGTNDLVKELRCSPDKGRMALLPHLAHIVCAARARGLYAMDGVYNHFRDPKGFRAEAEQGRALGFDGKTLIHPGQVDLAHLYYGPTADELEHAARIVAAFADPENAGKGVISLDGDMVERLHLEAARALLSAAGGNDA
;
A
#
# COMPACT_ATOMS: atom_id res chain seq x y z
N MET A 1 -15.04 1.88 -8.11
CA MET A 1 -14.10 0.80 -8.47
C MET A 1 -12.82 0.95 -7.66
N ARG A 2 -12.28 -0.11 -7.06
CA ARG A 2 -11.04 -0.01 -6.27
C ARG A 2 -9.87 -0.22 -7.23
N ARG A 3 -8.96 0.78 -7.34
CA ARG A 3 -7.77 0.70 -8.18
C ARG A 3 -6.81 -0.38 -7.65
N LEU A 4 -6.13 -1.13 -8.52
CA LEU A 4 -5.03 -2.00 -8.12
C LEU A 4 -3.83 -1.14 -7.70
N ILE A 5 -3.25 -1.45 -6.53
CA ILE A 5 -2.02 -0.83 -6.04
C ILE A 5 -1.05 -1.97 -5.69
N ARG A 6 -0.29 -2.41 -6.68
CA ARG A 6 0.66 -3.54 -6.59
C ARG A 6 2.04 -3.08 -6.10
N SER A 7 2.38 -1.83 -6.39
CA SER A 7 3.68 -1.25 -6.11
C SER A 7 3.56 0.13 -5.48
N ALA A 8 4.27 0.36 -4.39
CA ALA A 8 4.39 1.65 -3.71
C ALA A 8 5.88 1.98 -3.55
N LEU A 9 6.43 2.81 -4.44
CA LEU A 9 7.85 3.11 -4.50
C LEU A 9 8.20 4.32 -3.63
N PHE A 10 9.04 4.10 -2.62
CA PHE A 10 9.66 5.19 -1.86
C PHE A 10 10.76 5.86 -2.67
N VAL A 11 10.75 7.19 -2.69
CA VAL A 11 11.72 8.04 -3.40
C VAL A 11 12.18 9.14 -2.46
N PRO A 12 13.48 9.19 -2.08
CA PRO A 12 14.00 10.24 -1.21
C PRO A 12 13.82 11.62 -1.84
N ALA A 13 13.20 12.55 -1.12
CA ALA A 13 12.97 13.91 -1.62
C ALA A 13 14.28 14.68 -1.82
N SER A 14 15.34 14.35 -1.06
CA SER A 14 16.68 14.94 -1.21
C SER A 14 17.45 14.44 -2.45
N ARG A 15 16.82 13.67 -3.36
CA ARG A 15 17.49 13.07 -4.53
C ARG A 15 16.76 13.41 -5.84
N PRO A 16 16.95 14.61 -6.43
CA PRO A 16 16.24 15.07 -7.64
C PRO A 16 16.28 14.07 -8.80
N ARG A 17 17.45 13.46 -9.08
CA ARG A 17 17.57 12.45 -10.13
C ARG A 17 16.72 11.19 -9.88
N ALA A 18 16.49 10.82 -8.61
CA ALA A 18 15.61 9.70 -8.28
C ALA A 18 14.14 10.09 -8.49
N VAL A 19 13.77 11.33 -8.19
CA VAL A 19 12.45 11.90 -8.43
C VAL A 19 12.13 11.89 -9.93
N GLU A 20 13.01 12.44 -10.78
CA GLU A 20 12.85 12.44 -12.24
C GLU A 20 12.70 11.02 -12.80
N LYS A 21 13.56 10.09 -12.37
CA LYS A 21 13.51 8.70 -12.81
C LYS A 21 12.22 8.00 -12.41
N ALA A 22 11.72 8.26 -11.21
CA ALA A 22 10.50 7.64 -10.69
C ALA A 22 9.25 7.95 -11.51
N ALA A 23 9.18 9.12 -12.17
CA ALA A 23 8.08 9.48 -13.05
C ALA A 23 7.82 8.47 -14.20
N HIS A 24 8.83 7.68 -14.55
CA HIS A 24 8.81 6.80 -15.74
C HIS A 24 8.88 5.31 -15.41
N VAL A 25 8.83 4.92 -14.14
CA VAL A 25 8.97 3.50 -13.75
C VAL A 25 7.66 2.73 -13.71
N GLY A 26 6.52 3.41 -13.90
CA GLY A 26 5.20 2.78 -13.95
C GLY A 26 4.69 2.26 -12.60
N ALA A 27 5.21 2.73 -11.46
CA ALA A 27 4.68 2.36 -10.15
C ALA A 27 3.22 2.82 -9.97
N ASP A 28 2.41 2.04 -9.26
CA ASP A 28 1.00 2.40 -9.00
C ASP A 28 0.87 3.54 -7.97
N LEU A 29 1.81 3.60 -7.01
CA LEU A 29 1.93 4.63 -5.98
C LEU A 29 3.40 5.08 -5.89
N LEU A 30 3.65 6.37 -5.97
CA LEU A 30 4.94 7.01 -5.72
C LEU A 30 4.89 7.72 -4.37
N ILE A 31 5.82 7.41 -3.48
CA ILE A 31 5.90 7.99 -2.14
C ILE A 31 7.15 8.85 -2.04
N LEU A 32 6.98 10.18 -2.10
CA LEU A 32 8.07 11.10 -1.82
C LEU A 32 8.38 11.07 -0.34
N ASP A 33 9.59 10.69 -0.01
CA ASP A 33 9.98 10.43 1.37
C ASP A 33 10.70 11.62 1.99
N LEU A 34 10.13 12.16 3.06
CA LEU A 34 10.72 13.20 3.91
C LEU A 34 11.24 12.63 5.24
N GLU A 35 11.04 11.32 5.50
CA GLU A 35 11.37 10.70 6.78
C GLU A 35 12.71 9.97 6.73
N ASP A 36 12.75 8.66 6.81
CA ASP A 36 13.96 7.87 7.03
C ASP A 36 15.01 7.98 5.90
N ALA A 37 14.58 8.21 4.67
CA ALA A 37 15.48 8.34 3.54
C ALA A 37 16.15 9.73 3.43
N VAL A 38 15.82 10.66 4.34
CA VAL A 38 16.35 12.02 4.38
C VAL A 38 17.02 12.27 5.72
N GLY A 39 18.29 12.68 5.71
CA GLY A 39 19.02 13.01 6.93
C GLY A 39 18.45 14.26 7.64
N PRO A 40 18.64 14.40 8.97
CA PRO A 40 18.12 15.54 9.72
C PRO A 40 18.53 16.90 9.15
N GLU A 41 19.74 17.01 8.68
CA GLU A 41 20.31 18.25 8.09
C GLU A 41 19.70 18.59 6.71
N GLU A 42 19.15 17.59 5.99
CA GLU A 42 18.58 17.72 4.65
C GLU A 42 17.07 17.93 4.65
N LYS A 43 16.39 17.82 5.81
CA LYS A 43 14.92 17.79 5.89
C LYS A 43 14.24 19.06 5.40
N GLU A 44 14.82 20.23 5.64
CA GLU A 44 14.25 21.50 5.19
C GLU A 44 14.35 21.64 3.67
N GLU A 45 15.53 21.36 3.10
CA GLU A 45 15.75 21.37 1.66
C GLU A 45 14.89 20.33 0.95
N ALA A 46 14.80 19.11 1.49
CA ALA A 46 13.94 18.06 0.96
C ALA A 46 12.46 18.46 0.92
N ARG A 47 11.99 19.18 1.95
CA ARG A 47 10.62 19.71 1.99
C ARG A 47 10.35 20.73 0.91
N GLU A 48 11.30 21.61 0.62
CA GLU A 48 11.17 22.62 -0.44
C GLU A 48 11.02 21.99 -1.82
N CYS A 49 11.55 20.79 -2.03
CA CYS A 49 11.43 20.04 -3.29
C CYS A 49 10.06 19.37 -3.50
N VAL A 50 9.16 19.32 -2.50
CA VAL A 50 7.89 18.56 -2.58
C VAL A 50 7.02 19.04 -3.74
N ALA A 51 6.82 20.36 -3.90
CA ALA A 51 5.96 20.89 -4.95
C ALA A 51 6.47 20.54 -6.34
N GLU A 52 7.77 20.69 -6.59
CA GLU A 52 8.42 20.35 -7.86
C GLU A 52 8.35 18.85 -8.14
N ALA A 53 8.60 18.00 -7.15
CA ALA A 53 8.52 16.55 -7.29
C ALA A 53 7.12 16.09 -7.68
N LEU A 54 6.08 16.65 -7.06
CA LEU A 54 4.68 16.35 -7.37
C LEU A 54 4.31 16.81 -8.80
N GLU A 55 4.85 17.91 -9.27
CA GLU A 55 4.67 18.39 -10.65
C GLU A 55 5.34 17.44 -11.65
N ILE A 56 6.60 17.04 -11.41
CA ILE A 56 7.32 16.06 -12.23
C ILE A 56 6.51 14.76 -12.37
N TRP A 57 5.84 14.33 -11.30
CA TRP A 57 5.04 13.10 -11.29
C TRP A 57 3.61 13.27 -11.83
N ALA A 58 3.18 14.46 -12.19
CA ALA A 58 1.79 14.73 -12.61
C ALA A 58 1.34 13.86 -13.80
N SER A 59 2.26 13.54 -14.72
CA SER A 59 1.99 12.71 -15.91
C SER A 59 2.28 11.23 -15.74
N SER A 60 2.74 10.77 -14.55
CA SER A 60 3.16 9.38 -14.33
C SER A 60 2.01 8.37 -14.31
N GLY A 61 0.77 8.85 -14.10
CA GLY A 61 -0.39 8.00 -13.84
C GLY A 61 -0.41 7.37 -12.45
N ALA A 62 0.65 7.51 -11.65
CA ALA A 62 0.72 7.02 -10.27
C ALA A 62 -0.11 7.89 -9.31
N ILE A 63 -0.54 7.30 -8.19
CA ILE A 63 -0.95 8.08 -7.02
C ILE A 63 0.33 8.71 -6.43
N ARG A 64 0.34 10.02 -6.22
CA ARG A 64 1.48 10.75 -5.66
C ARG A 64 1.25 10.98 -4.19
N ALA A 65 2.04 10.34 -3.35
CA ALA A 65 1.96 10.48 -1.91
C ALA A 65 3.23 11.12 -1.34
N VAL A 66 3.12 11.70 -0.16
CA VAL A 66 4.27 12.20 0.61
C VAL A 66 4.31 11.46 1.94
N ARG A 67 5.43 10.82 2.27
CA ARG A 67 5.69 10.34 3.63
C ARG A 67 6.30 11.48 4.43
N VAL A 68 5.55 11.94 5.41
CA VAL A 68 5.94 13.01 6.32
C VAL A 68 6.74 12.47 7.51
N ASN A 69 7.44 13.34 8.23
CA ASN A 69 7.95 12.99 9.55
C ASN A 69 6.79 12.86 10.55
N ALA A 70 6.95 12.05 11.59
CA ALA A 70 5.95 11.91 12.64
C ALA A 70 5.56 13.30 13.19
N LEU A 71 4.25 13.52 13.44
CA LEU A 71 3.73 14.84 13.83
C LEU A 71 4.34 15.37 15.12
N ALA A 72 4.75 14.49 16.03
CA ALA A 72 5.44 14.85 17.26
C ALA A 72 6.88 15.37 17.04
N THR A 73 7.43 15.31 15.83
CA THR A 73 8.76 15.81 15.48
C THR A 73 8.71 17.30 15.12
N PRO A 74 9.85 18.01 15.19
CA PRO A 74 9.91 19.42 14.77
C PRO A 74 9.53 19.66 13.30
N TRP A 75 9.58 18.62 12.45
CA TRP A 75 9.35 18.72 11.02
C TRP A 75 7.90 18.40 10.62
N GLY A 76 7.19 17.56 11.40
CA GLY A 76 5.90 16.99 11.02
C GLY A 76 4.85 18.01 10.57
N ALA A 77 4.67 19.09 11.32
CA ALA A 77 3.69 20.12 10.98
C ALA A 77 4.00 20.85 9.67
N ALA A 78 5.28 21.13 9.40
CA ALA A 78 5.72 21.77 8.16
C ALA A 78 5.60 20.81 6.97
N ASP A 79 5.91 19.51 7.17
CA ASP A 79 5.77 18.48 6.16
C ASP A 79 4.30 18.27 5.76
N MET A 80 3.38 18.26 6.74
CA MET A 80 1.94 18.13 6.47
C MET A 80 1.39 19.23 5.59
N ARG A 81 1.90 20.46 5.74
CA ARG A 81 1.52 21.59 4.88
C ARG A 81 1.89 21.34 3.42
N GLU A 82 3.09 20.84 3.15
CA GLU A 82 3.50 20.53 1.78
C GLU A 82 2.82 19.26 1.26
N ALA A 83 2.67 18.23 2.10
CA ALA A 83 1.97 17.00 1.76
C ALA A 83 0.49 17.22 1.40
N ALA A 84 -0.13 18.29 1.87
CA ALA A 84 -1.50 18.67 1.53
C ALA A 84 -1.72 18.93 0.02
N ARG A 85 -0.66 19.07 -0.77
CA ARG A 85 -0.67 19.22 -2.23
C ARG A 85 -0.69 17.89 -2.99
N ALA A 86 -0.42 16.78 -2.31
CA ALA A 86 -0.33 15.45 -2.89
C ALA A 86 -1.71 14.80 -3.07
N ASP A 87 -1.73 13.62 -3.70
CA ASP A 87 -2.95 12.82 -3.83
C ASP A 87 -3.21 11.98 -2.57
N ALA A 88 -2.19 11.76 -1.72
CA ALA A 88 -2.28 11.05 -0.44
C ALA A 88 -1.13 11.44 0.49
N VAL A 89 -1.27 11.17 1.78
CA VAL A 89 -0.20 11.29 2.78
C VAL A 89 0.08 9.94 3.44
N VAL A 90 1.35 9.63 3.68
CA VAL A 90 1.81 8.47 4.44
C VAL A 90 2.31 8.94 5.79
N LEU A 91 1.71 8.41 6.85
CA LEU A 91 2.09 8.71 8.24
C LEU A 91 2.97 7.59 8.79
N PRO A 92 4.21 7.87 9.20
CA PRO A 92 5.02 6.92 9.92
C PRO A 92 4.54 6.79 11.37
N LYS A 93 4.87 5.69 12.03
CA LYS A 93 4.75 5.47 13.48
C LYS A 93 3.36 5.80 14.04
N VAL A 94 2.31 5.35 13.35
CA VAL A 94 0.93 5.49 13.81
C VAL A 94 0.68 4.46 14.90
N ASP A 95 0.63 4.90 16.14
CA ASP A 95 0.51 4.05 17.32
C ASP A 95 -0.92 3.96 17.86
N GLN A 96 -1.76 4.92 17.54
CA GLN A 96 -3.12 5.02 18.07
C GLN A 96 -4.06 5.82 17.15
N VAL A 97 -5.34 5.74 17.42
CA VAL A 97 -6.39 6.46 16.67
C VAL A 97 -6.19 7.98 16.70
N GLY A 98 -5.66 8.50 17.83
CA GLY A 98 -5.39 9.93 18.01
C GLY A 98 -4.46 10.49 16.94
N ASP A 99 -3.43 9.74 16.54
CA ASP A 99 -2.45 10.17 15.54
C ASP A 99 -3.12 10.41 14.17
N LEU A 100 -4.09 9.57 13.81
CA LEU A 100 -4.86 9.74 12.58
C LEU A 100 -5.81 10.95 12.64
N HIS A 101 -6.42 11.22 13.79
CA HIS A 101 -7.26 12.40 13.97
C HIS A 101 -6.44 13.69 13.94
N GLU A 102 -5.25 13.68 14.54
CA GLU A 102 -4.32 14.80 14.48
C GLU A 102 -3.91 15.10 13.03
N ALA A 103 -3.51 14.07 12.28
CA ALA A 103 -3.19 14.21 10.87
C ALA A 103 -4.36 14.74 10.04
N ARG A 104 -5.58 14.23 10.27
CA ARG A 104 -6.78 14.73 9.60
C ARG A 104 -7.05 16.20 9.93
N THR A 105 -6.85 16.60 11.18
CA THR A 105 -6.99 18.00 11.60
C THR A 105 -5.98 18.89 10.89
N ALA A 106 -4.72 18.46 10.83
CA ALA A 106 -3.67 19.18 10.11
C ALA A 106 -3.98 19.33 8.62
N LEU A 107 -4.40 18.27 7.93
CA LEU A 107 -4.81 18.32 6.52
C LEU A 107 -5.99 19.26 6.30
N SER A 108 -7.00 19.20 7.17
CA SER A 108 -8.19 20.04 7.08
C SER A 108 -7.86 21.52 7.25
N ALA A 109 -6.89 21.87 8.10
CA ALA A 109 -6.40 23.25 8.26
C ALA A 109 -5.76 23.80 6.97
N HIS A 110 -5.30 22.91 6.06
CA HIS A 110 -4.80 23.27 4.74
C HIS A 110 -5.85 23.09 3.62
N GLY A 111 -7.13 22.92 3.98
CA GLY A 111 -8.25 22.88 3.04
C GLY A 111 -8.36 21.59 2.22
N THR A 112 -7.74 20.50 2.65
CA THR A 112 -7.75 19.21 1.94
C THR A 112 -8.24 18.06 2.79
N SER A 113 -8.76 17.04 2.10
CA SER A 113 -9.21 15.78 2.71
C SER A 113 -8.58 14.55 2.03
N ILE A 114 -7.36 14.70 1.51
CA ILE A 114 -6.65 13.60 0.84
C ILE A 114 -6.58 12.35 1.72
N PRO A 115 -6.52 11.15 1.10
CA PRO A 115 -6.38 9.88 1.81
C PRO A 115 -5.13 9.82 2.68
N VAL A 116 -5.26 9.14 3.82
CA VAL A 116 -4.19 8.86 4.78
C VAL A 116 -3.79 7.39 4.67
N TRP A 117 -2.50 7.12 4.62
CA TRP A 117 -1.93 5.78 4.73
C TRP A 117 -1.14 5.71 6.04
N ALA A 118 -1.40 4.70 6.85
CA ALA A 118 -0.73 4.53 8.13
C ALA A 118 0.35 3.44 8.06
N MET A 119 1.58 3.77 8.47
CA MET A 119 2.60 2.75 8.67
C MET A 119 2.40 2.08 10.02
N VAL A 120 2.34 0.74 9.98
CA VAL A 120 2.29 -0.15 11.15
C VAL A 120 3.69 -0.70 11.35
N GLU A 121 4.44 -0.08 12.26
CA GLU A 121 5.88 -0.32 12.36
C GLU A 121 6.42 -0.30 13.80
N THR A 122 5.49 -0.26 14.78
CA THR A 122 5.82 -0.36 16.19
C THR A 122 5.03 -1.48 16.88
N PRO A 123 5.52 -2.04 17.99
CA PRO A 123 4.75 -2.99 18.79
C PRO A 123 3.43 -2.37 19.31
N LEU A 124 3.42 -1.07 19.62
CA LEU A 124 2.23 -0.39 20.11
C LEU A 124 1.16 -0.27 19.02
N ALA A 125 1.56 0.02 17.77
CA ALA A 125 0.67 -0.02 16.63
C ALA A 125 0.01 -1.40 16.45
N LEU A 126 0.77 -2.48 16.59
CA LEU A 126 0.25 -3.85 16.50
C LEU A 126 -0.78 -4.14 17.60
N MET A 127 -0.55 -3.67 18.81
CA MET A 127 -1.50 -3.84 19.93
C MET A 127 -2.79 -3.02 19.74
N ASN A 128 -2.72 -1.88 19.07
CA ASN A 128 -3.83 -0.97 18.84
C ASN A 128 -4.46 -1.10 17.44
N LEU A 129 -4.03 -2.07 16.65
CA LEU A 129 -4.30 -2.16 15.21
C LEU A 129 -5.78 -2.19 14.86
N GLY A 130 -6.60 -2.88 15.65
CA GLY A 130 -8.06 -2.90 15.47
C GLY A 130 -8.72 -1.52 15.62
N GLY A 131 -8.22 -0.72 16.56
CA GLY A 131 -8.64 0.67 16.75
C GLY A 131 -8.18 1.56 15.61
N ILE A 132 -6.90 1.48 15.22
CA ILE A 132 -6.31 2.22 14.11
C ILE A 132 -7.09 1.96 12.82
N ALA A 133 -7.25 0.70 12.44
CA ALA A 133 -7.99 0.33 11.23
C ALA A 133 -9.47 0.76 11.28
N GLY A 134 -10.06 0.79 12.48
CA GLY A 134 -11.45 1.20 12.71
C GLY A 134 -11.67 2.70 12.83
N ALA A 135 -10.64 3.53 12.74
CA ALA A 135 -10.75 4.97 12.92
C ALA A 135 -11.61 5.62 11.83
N THR A 136 -12.81 6.08 12.23
CA THR A 136 -13.76 6.76 11.33
C THR A 136 -13.44 8.25 11.20
N GLY A 137 -13.79 8.86 10.06
CA GLY A 137 -13.61 10.30 9.83
C GLY A 137 -12.17 10.75 9.61
N THR A 138 -11.20 9.82 9.63
CA THR A 138 -9.77 10.12 9.46
C THR A 138 -9.31 10.12 8.01
N GLY A 139 -10.10 9.51 7.11
CA GLY A 139 -9.71 9.30 5.72
C GLY A 139 -8.65 8.23 5.54
N LEU A 140 -8.50 7.32 6.51
CA LEU A 140 -7.59 6.18 6.39
C LEU A 140 -7.96 5.32 5.18
N ALA A 141 -7.02 5.16 4.25
CA ALA A 141 -7.20 4.40 3.01
C ALA A 141 -6.45 3.06 3.03
N GLY A 142 -5.36 2.97 3.75
CA GLY A 142 -4.55 1.76 3.77
C GLY A 142 -3.57 1.68 4.95
N LEU A 143 -3.10 0.46 5.17
CA LEU A 143 -2.07 0.12 6.15
C LEU A 143 -0.81 -0.33 5.39
N ILE A 144 0.35 0.13 5.82
CA ILE A 144 1.66 -0.23 5.27
C ILE A 144 2.46 -0.94 6.37
N ALA A 145 2.94 -2.14 6.10
CA ALA A 145 3.81 -2.83 7.04
C ALA A 145 5.23 -2.22 7.01
N GLY A 146 5.66 -1.59 8.09
CA GLY A 146 7.02 -1.08 8.26
C GLY A 146 7.96 -2.14 8.82
N THR A 147 8.32 -3.12 7.99
CA THR A 147 9.02 -4.34 8.43
C THR A 147 10.40 -4.11 9.02
N ASN A 148 11.14 -3.08 8.58
CA ASN A 148 12.46 -2.76 9.13
C ASN A 148 12.36 -2.30 10.60
N ASP A 149 11.44 -1.38 10.87
CA ASP A 149 11.22 -0.89 12.24
C ASP A 149 10.60 -1.98 13.11
N LEU A 150 9.67 -2.78 12.61
CA LEU A 150 9.13 -3.92 13.36
C LEU A 150 10.22 -4.90 13.78
N VAL A 151 11.15 -5.25 12.90
CA VAL A 151 12.30 -6.12 13.25
C VAL A 151 13.12 -5.51 14.37
N LYS A 152 13.43 -4.23 14.28
CA LYS A 152 14.21 -3.48 15.27
C LYS A 152 13.48 -3.40 16.61
N GLU A 153 12.24 -2.96 16.61
CA GLU A 153 11.46 -2.70 17.82
C GLU A 153 11.06 -4.01 18.54
N LEU A 154 10.71 -5.06 17.80
CA LEU A 154 10.46 -6.40 18.33
C LEU A 154 11.75 -7.13 18.72
N ARG A 155 12.92 -6.59 18.33
CA ARG A 155 14.24 -7.21 18.55
C ARG A 155 14.30 -8.63 18.01
N CYS A 156 13.63 -8.88 16.89
CA CYS A 156 13.60 -10.19 16.27
C CYS A 156 14.65 -10.31 15.16
N SER A 157 14.94 -11.56 14.74
CA SER A 157 15.91 -11.81 13.68
C SER A 157 15.26 -11.66 12.31
N PRO A 158 15.85 -10.89 11.38
CA PRO A 158 15.37 -10.81 10.01
C PRO A 158 15.80 -12.07 9.23
N ASP A 159 15.07 -13.14 9.40
CA ASP A 159 15.31 -14.38 8.65
C ASP A 159 14.71 -14.33 7.23
N LYS A 160 15.17 -15.25 6.36
CA LYS A 160 14.72 -15.30 4.96
C LYS A 160 13.22 -15.59 4.79
N GLY A 161 12.57 -16.15 5.78
CA GLY A 161 11.15 -16.48 5.74
C GLY A 161 10.28 -15.49 6.49
N ARG A 162 10.85 -14.46 7.10
CA ARG A 162 10.15 -13.48 7.94
C ARG A 162 9.29 -14.14 9.03
N MET A 163 9.72 -15.34 9.53
CA MET A 163 8.92 -16.15 10.46
C MET A 163 8.44 -15.37 11.68
N ALA A 164 9.34 -14.54 12.26
CA ALA A 164 9.01 -13.72 13.41
C ALA A 164 7.95 -12.64 13.12
N LEU A 165 7.84 -12.21 11.87
CA LEU A 165 6.88 -11.17 11.45
C LEU A 165 5.56 -11.75 10.94
N LEU A 166 5.49 -13.03 10.53
CA LEU A 166 4.30 -13.60 9.89
C LEU A 166 3.00 -13.38 10.67
N PRO A 167 2.94 -13.59 12.01
CA PRO A 167 1.72 -13.33 12.77
C PRO A 167 1.26 -11.88 12.68
N HIS A 168 2.22 -10.95 12.68
CA HIS A 168 1.96 -9.52 12.62
C HIS A 168 1.52 -9.08 11.23
N LEU A 169 2.17 -9.61 10.18
CA LEU A 169 1.78 -9.36 8.79
C LEU A 169 0.37 -9.87 8.50
N ALA A 170 0.04 -11.07 8.95
CA ALA A 170 -1.32 -11.61 8.85
C ALA A 170 -2.34 -10.76 9.63
N HIS A 171 -1.97 -10.24 10.80
CA HIS A 171 -2.82 -9.36 11.60
C HIS A 171 -3.07 -8.03 10.88
N ILE A 172 -2.06 -7.43 10.25
CA ILE A 172 -2.21 -6.20 9.45
C ILE A 172 -3.20 -6.43 8.30
N VAL A 173 -3.08 -7.52 7.57
CA VAL A 173 -4.03 -7.88 6.50
C VAL A 173 -5.43 -8.07 7.06
N CYS A 174 -5.60 -8.81 8.16
CA CYS A 174 -6.88 -9.02 8.81
C CYS A 174 -7.55 -7.70 9.21
N ALA A 175 -6.81 -6.80 9.84
CA ALA A 175 -7.31 -5.49 10.26
C ALA A 175 -7.72 -4.62 9.05
N ALA A 176 -6.91 -4.61 7.98
CA ALA A 176 -7.22 -3.90 6.76
C ALA A 176 -8.50 -4.44 6.10
N ARG A 177 -8.63 -5.76 5.95
CA ARG A 177 -9.80 -6.41 5.32
C ARG A 177 -11.08 -6.18 6.10
N ALA A 178 -11.03 -6.19 7.44
CA ALA A 178 -12.18 -5.91 8.30
C ALA A 178 -12.79 -4.52 8.05
N ARG A 179 -12.06 -3.61 7.42
CA ARG A 179 -12.47 -2.22 7.17
C ARG A 179 -12.39 -1.81 5.69
N GLY A 180 -12.15 -2.74 4.78
CA GLY A 180 -12.03 -2.46 3.36
C GLY A 180 -10.81 -1.59 2.99
N LEU A 181 -9.78 -1.55 3.84
CA LEU A 181 -8.56 -0.79 3.60
C LEU A 181 -7.60 -1.54 2.65
N TYR A 182 -6.68 -0.81 2.04
CA TYR A 182 -5.53 -1.40 1.40
C TYR A 182 -4.55 -1.95 2.44
N ALA A 183 -3.86 -3.04 2.10
CA ALA A 183 -2.75 -3.60 2.86
C ALA A 183 -1.52 -3.69 1.97
N MET A 184 -0.46 -2.96 2.31
CA MET A 184 0.82 -3.01 1.60
C MET A 184 1.86 -3.74 2.43
N ASP A 185 2.49 -4.74 1.83
CA ASP A 185 3.62 -5.44 2.44
C ASP A 185 4.85 -4.52 2.55
N GLY A 186 5.77 -4.83 3.46
CA GLY A 186 6.97 -4.05 3.72
C GLY A 186 8.04 -4.17 2.63
N VAL A 187 9.08 -3.37 2.72
CA VAL A 187 10.17 -3.30 1.75
C VAL A 187 11.03 -4.58 1.75
N TYR A 188 11.61 -4.91 0.59
CA TYR A 188 12.66 -5.90 0.45
C TYR A 188 14.01 -5.21 0.21
N ASN A 189 14.91 -5.29 1.20
CA ASN A 189 16.14 -4.51 1.23
C ASN A 189 17.22 -4.98 0.24
N HIS A 190 17.22 -6.27 -0.13
CA HIS A 190 18.23 -6.81 -1.05
C HIS A 190 17.81 -6.62 -2.52
N PHE A 191 17.73 -5.37 -2.97
CA PHE A 191 17.20 -5.00 -4.30
C PHE A 191 17.92 -5.63 -5.50
N ARG A 192 19.12 -6.23 -5.30
CA ARG A 192 19.87 -6.99 -6.30
C ARG A 192 19.59 -8.49 -6.29
N ASP A 193 18.70 -8.95 -5.42
CA ASP A 193 18.30 -10.35 -5.31
C ASP A 193 16.82 -10.55 -5.75
N PRO A 194 16.59 -10.77 -7.05
CA PRO A 194 15.22 -10.98 -7.56
C PRO A 194 14.60 -12.29 -7.07
N LYS A 195 15.42 -13.31 -6.69
CA LYS A 195 14.88 -14.57 -6.19
C LYS A 195 14.32 -14.41 -4.76
N GLY A 196 15.03 -13.70 -3.91
CA GLY A 196 14.55 -13.38 -2.57
C GLY A 196 13.34 -12.44 -2.61
N PHE A 197 13.34 -11.45 -3.50
CA PHE A 197 12.17 -10.59 -3.74
C PHE A 197 10.94 -11.43 -4.12
N ARG A 198 11.09 -12.34 -5.09
CA ARG A 198 10.04 -13.27 -5.52
C ARG A 198 9.46 -14.03 -4.34
N ALA A 199 10.31 -14.73 -3.58
CA ALA A 199 9.85 -15.54 -2.46
C ALA A 199 9.05 -14.73 -1.43
N GLU A 200 9.49 -13.49 -1.14
CA GLU A 200 8.82 -12.61 -0.21
C GLU A 200 7.51 -12.03 -0.79
N ALA A 201 7.48 -11.72 -2.09
CA ALA A 201 6.27 -11.23 -2.76
C ALA A 201 5.20 -12.33 -2.87
N GLU A 202 5.58 -13.57 -3.22
CA GLU A 202 4.68 -14.72 -3.22
C GLU A 202 4.10 -14.98 -1.82
N GLN A 203 4.90 -14.87 -0.76
CA GLN A 203 4.44 -14.99 0.61
C GLN A 203 3.49 -13.85 0.99
N GLY A 204 3.82 -12.60 0.65
CA GLY A 204 2.97 -11.44 0.91
C GLY A 204 1.62 -11.55 0.22
N ARG A 205 1.61 -11.96 -1.05
CA ARG A 205 0.38 -12.25 -1.78
C ARG A 205 -0.45 -13.35 -1.13
N ALA A 206 0.19 -14.45 -0.72
CA ALA A 206 -0.48 -15.57 -0.05
C ALA A 206 -1.09 -15.15 1.30
N LEU A 207 -0.49 -14.19 2.00
CA LEU A 207 -1.06 -13.58 3.21
C LEU A 207 -2.24 -12.64 2.90
N GLY A 208 -2.41 -12.20 1.65
CA GLY A 208 -3.51 -11.35 1.22
C GLY A 208 -3.16 -9.86 1.12
N PHE A 209 -1.90 -9.46 1.04
CA PHE A 209 -1.53 -8.09 0.73
C PHE A 209 -1.95 -7.71 -0.69
N ASP A 210 -2.33 -6.44 -0.91
CA ASP A 210 -2.68 -5.89 -2.22
C ASP A 210 -1.45 -5.61 -3.07
N GLY A 211 -0.32 -5.31 -2.43
CA GLY A 211 0.93 -4.93 -3.07
C GLY A 211 2.07 -4.84 -2.06
N LYS A 212 3.18 -4.27 -2.50
CA LYS A 212 4.40 -4.16 -1.70
C LYS A 212 5.01 -2.78 -1.80
N THR A 213 5.57 -2.29 -0.69
CA THR A 213 6.44 -1.11 -0.71
C THR A 213 7.82 -1.47 -1.27
N LEU A 214 8.40 -0.56 -2.03
CA LEU A 214 9.62 -0.75 -2.81
C LEU A 214 10.62 0.36 -2.51
N ILE A 215 11.91 0.04 -2.61
CA ILE A 215 13.02 0.99 -2.41
C ILE A 215 13.90 1.16 -3.67
N HIS A 216 13.60 0.44 -4.74
CA HIS A 216 14.37 0.50 -5.97
C HIS A 216 13.45 0.35 -7.20
N PRO A 217 13.63 1.16 -8.26
CA PRO A 217 12.83 1.07 -9.49
C PRO A 217 12.76 -0.32 -10.11
N GLY A 218 13.88 -1.07 -10.10
CA GLY A 218 13.92 -2.43 -10.63
C GLY A 218 13.07 -3.47 -9.90
N GLN A 219 12.39 -3.09 -8.82
CA GLN A 219 11.42 -3.94 -8.12
C GLN A 219 9.98 -3.75 -8.62
N VAL A 220 9.70 -2.71 -9.42
CA VAL A 220 8.33 -2.36 -9.84
C VAL A 220 7.71 -3.46 -10.71
N ASP A 221 8.40 -3.89 -11.78
CA ASP A 221 7.90 -4.93 -12.68
C ASP A 221 7.69 -6.26 -11.94
N LEU A 222 8.58 -6.59 -11.00
CA LEU A 222 8.44 -7.77 -10.16
C LEU A 222 7.22 -7.67 -9.24
N ALA A 223 6.99 -6.51 -8.62
CA ALA A 223 5.80 -6.30 -7.81
C ALA A 223 4.51 -6.44 -8.65
N HIS A 224 4.49 -5.89 -9.86
CA HIS A 224 3.37 -6.03 -10.79
C HIS A 224 3.12 -7.48 -11.19
N LEU A 225 4.19 -8.25 -11.42
CA LEU A 225 4.11 -9.67 -11.76
C LEU A 225 3.51 -10.51 -10.62
N TYR A 226 3.95 -10.27 -9.38
CA TYR A 226 3.55 -11.11 -8.25
C TYR A 226 2.27 -10.65 -7.54
N TYR A 227 1.93 -9.37 -7.55
CA TYR A 227 0.69 -8.85 -6.93
C TYR A 227 -0.42 -8.58 -7.94
N GLY A 228 -0.12 -8.60 -9.24
CA GLY A 228 -1.13 -8.51 -10.29
C GLY A 228 -1.92 -9.81 -10.46
N PRO A 229 -3.12 -9.75 -11.06
CA PRO A 229 -3.85 -10.96 -11.44
C PRO A 229 -3.12 -11.71 -12.56
N THR A 230 -3.07 -13.02 -12.47
CA THR A 230 -2.55 -13.88 -13.55
C THR A 230 -3.59 -14.06 -14.66
N ALA A 231 -3.13 -14.46 -15.87
CA ALA A 231 -4.03 -14.78 -16.97
C ALA A 231 -5.01 -15.90 -16.59
N ASP A 232 -4.54 -16.93 -15.90
CA ASP A 232 -5.35 -18.06 -15.45
C ASP A 232 -6.42 -17.62 -14.43
N GLU A 233 -6.09 -16.71 -13.50
CA GLU A 233 -7.05 -16.16 -12.55
C GLU A 233 -8.13 -15.32 -13.24
N LEU A 234 -7.75 -14.53 -14.24
CA LEU A 234 -8.70 -13.74 -15.03
C LEU A 234 -9.62 -14.63 -15.87
N GLU A 235 -9.08 -15.66 -16.52
CA GLU A 235 -9.86 -16.65 -17.27
C GLU A 235 -10.83 -17.40 -16.36
N HIS A 236 -10.36 -17.89 -15.21
CA HIS A 236 -11.20 -18.57 -14.25
C HIS A 236 -12.31 -17.64 -13.70
N ALA A 237 -12.00 -16.39 -13.39
CA ALA A 237 -12.99 -15.39 -12.98
C ALA A 237 -14.05 -15.15 -14.06
N ALA A 238 -13.63 -15.06 -15.34
CA ALA A 238 -14.57 -14.90 -16.45
C ALA A 238 -15.50 -16.12 -16.58
N ARG A 239 -14.99 -17.34 -16.42
CA ARG A 239 -15.79 -18.58 -16.43
C ARG A 239 -16.81 -18.61 -15.29
N ILE A 240 -16.43 -18.20 -14.07
CA ILE A 240 -17.36 -18.10 -12.93
C ILE A 240 -18.50 -17.13 -13.26
N VAL A 241 -18.17 -15.94 -13.78
CA VAL A 241 -19.19 -14.93 -14.12
C VAL A 241 -20.14 -15.45 -15.21
N ALA A 242 -19.60 -16.10 -16.25
CA ALA A 242 -20.39 -16.69 -17.33
C ALA A 242 -21.31 -17.82 -16.81
N ALA A 243 -20.81 -18.71 -15.95
CA ALA A 243 -21.58 -19.80 -15.39
C ALA A 243 -22.77 -19.32 -14.52
N PHE A 244 -22.59 -18.26 -13.75
CA PHE A 244 -23.71 -17.68 -12.99
C PHE A 244 -24.68 -16.85 -13.85
N ALA A 245 -24.26 -16.42 -15.04
CA ALA A 245 -25.13 -15.74 -15.99
C ALA A 245 -26.01 -16.72 -16.83
N ASP A 246 -25.68 -18.03 -16.81
CA ASP A 246 -26.48 -19.05 -17.47
C ASP A 246 -27.90 -19.10 -16.89
N PRO A 247 -28.95 -19.07 -17.73
CA PRO A 247 -30.35 -19.20 -17.28
C PRO A 247 -30.63 -20.43 -16.41
N GLU A 248 -29.94 -21.54 -16.64
CA GLU A 248 -30.08 -22.77 -15.85
C GLU A 248 -29.60 -22.58 -14.40
N ASN A 249 -28.72 -21.60 -14.14
CA ASN A 249 -28.19 -21.28 -12.84
C ASN A 249 -28.89 -20.07 -12.20
N ALA A 250 -29.89 -19.52 -12.84
CA ALA A 250 -30.61 -18.37 -12.32
C ALA A 250 -31.17 -18.62 -10.90
N GLY A 251 -30.88 -17.73 -9.99
CA GLY A 251 -31.33 -17.78 -8.60
C GLY A 251 -30.58 -18.76 -7.69
N LYS A 252 -29.70 -19.61 -8.22
CA LYS A 252 -28.90 -20.53 -7.38
C LYS A 252 -27.89 -19.79 -6.53
N GLY A 253 -27.71 -20.23 -5.28
CA GLY A 253 -26.65 -19.77 -4.37
C GLY A 253 -25.33 -20.48 -4.60
N VAL A 254 -25.40 -21.71 -5.13
CA VAL A 254 -24.27 -22.62 -5.38
C VAL A 254 -24.46 -23.28 -6.72
N ILE A 255 -23.37 -23.38 -7.49
CA ILE A 255 -23.31 -24.11 -8.77
C ILE A 255 -22.08 -25.03 -8.80
N SER A 256 -22.02 -25.98 -9.74
CA SER A 256 -20.80 -26.73 -10.05
C SER A 256 -20.15 -26.15 -11.29
N LEU A 257 -18.84 -25.89 -11.25
CA LEU A 257 -18.04 -25.47 -12.39
C LEU A 257 -16.77 -26.33 -12.41
N ASP A 258 -16.56 -27.07 -13.49
CA ASP A 258 -15.40 -27.98 -13.70
C ASP A 258 -15.24 -29.05 -12.60
N GLY A 259 -16.32 -29.41 -11.91
CA GLY A 259 -16.33 -30.37 -10.80
C GLY A 259 -16.17 -29.72 -9.41
N ASP A 260 -15.87 -28.44 -9.34
CA ASP A 260 -15.75 -27.69 -8.09
C ASP A 260 -17.08 -27.02 -7.69
N MET A 261 -17.26 -26.83 -6.39
CA MET A 261 -18.37 -26.06 -5.83
C MET A 261 -18.06 -24.58 -5.88
N VAL A 262 -18.91 -23.79 -6.55
CA VAL A 262 -18.77 -22.34 -6.69
C VAL A 262 -19.99 -21.64 -6.12
N GLU A 263 -19.78 -20.73 -5.18
CA GLU A 263 -20.81 -19.98 -4.47
C GLU A 263 -20.87 -18.52 -4.94
N ARG A 264 -21.91 -17.79 -4.53
CA ARG A 264 -22.05 -16.34 -4.86
C ARG A 264 -20.90 -15.47 -4.37
N LEU A 265 -20.25 -15.83 -3.26
CA LEU A 265 -19.04 -15.11 -2.81
C LEU A 265 -17.90 -15.19 -3.84
N HIS A 266 -17.77 -16.33 -4.53
CA HIS A 266 -16.79 -16.49 -5.62
C HIS A 266 -17.17 -15.65 -6.84
N LEU A 267 -18.47 -15.51 -7.16
CA LEU A 267 -18.95 -14.61 -8.21
C LEU A 267 -18.63 -13.14 -7.90
N GLU A 268 -18.84 -12.72 -6.67
CA GLU A 268 -18.52 -11.34 -6.25
C GLU A 268 -17.01 -11.07 -6.34
N ALA A 269 -16.18 -12.01 -5.88
CA ALA A 269 -14.73 -11.93 -6.00
C ALA A 269 -14.27 -11.91 -7.48
N ALA A 270 -14.85 -12.76 -8.33
CA ALA A 270 -14.53 -12.81 -9.76
C ALA A 270 -14.87 -11.49 -10.47
N ARG A 271 -16.04 -10.91 -10.19
CA ARG A 271 -16.44 -9.60 -10.73
C ARG A 271 -15.50 -8.48 -10.26
N ALA A 272 -15.11 -8.48 -8.99
CA ALA A 272 -14.19 -7.50 -8.44
C ALA A 272 -12.82 -7.59 -9.11
N LEU A 273 -12.31 -8.82 -9.33
CA LEU A 273 -11.03 -9.06 -10.00
C LEU A 273 -11.02 -8.57 -11.44
N LEU A 274 -12.02 -8.95 -12.24
CA LEU A 274 -12.15 -8.53 -13.64
C LEU A 274 -12.31 -7.03 -13.77
N SER A 275 -13.11 -6.41 -12.87
CA SER A 275 -13.29 -4.97 -12.82
C SER A 275 -12.01 -4.21 -12.48
N ALA A 276 -11.22 -4.74 -11.57
CA ALA A 276 -9.94 -4.13 -11.19
C ALA A 276 -8.88 -4.26 -12.31
N ALA A 277 -8.87 -5.37 -13.03
CA ALA A 277 -7.98 -5.60 -14.16
C ALA A 277 -8.31 -4.71 -15.38
N GLY A 278 -9.60 -4.53 -15.71
CA GLY A 278 -10.04 -3.67 -16.82
C GLY A 278 -9.93 -2.17 -16.55
N GLY A 279 -9.80 -1.76 -15.29
CA GLY A 279 -9.64 -0.35 -14.91
C GLY A 279 -8.21 0.20 -15.06
N ASN A 280 -7.23 -0.65 -15.33
CA ASN A 280 -5.83 -0.24 -15.52
C ASN A 280 -5.47 0.06 -17.00
N ASP A 281 -6.37 -0.25 -17.95
CA ASP A 281 -6.15 -0.05 -19.39
C ASP A 281 -6.87 1.20 -19.94
N ALA A 282 -7.39 2.09 -19.07
CA ALA A 282 -8.16 3.29 -19.48
C ALA A 282 -7.45 4.60 -19.11
#